data_9619f4feb66b1543623f69fb58118cf8
#
_entry.id   9619f4feb66b1543623f69fb58118cf8
#
_cell.length_a   1.000
_cell.length_b   1.000
_cell.length_c   1.000
_cell.angle_alpha   90.00
_cell.angle_beta   90.00
_cell.angle_gamma   90.00
#
_symmetry.space_group_name_H-M   'P 1'
#
loop_
_entity.id
_entity.type
_entity.pdbx_description
1 polymer ?
#
loop_
_entity_poly.entity_id
_entity_poly.type
_entity_poly.pdbx_seq_one_letter_code
_entity_poly.pdbx_strand_id
1 'polypeptide(L)'
;GVWVVRASTGELLYSLTGWTYNGKNEKFDNQVMDVAVSSDYIFVVNRSSRIDLFRRNDYSYVTTIGRTGWQSSSLLQCEAAEVAGDKLFIRDKQKIKVVQISDCTPENRFKVPVFAQNTDSTSSNNGFNLESVARHEGLIYVSDYETSRILVIDPATVAVKGEPVRFLRSYRMPNKPLSMGFFQNEMYVVCANNRIVRVDLRTGKELGSYSSFAGGVGLGTPGRLFFHNDTFYLAGRNANAPRLIQGKVMFVEISELD
;
A
#
# COMPACT_ATOMS: atom_id res chain seq x y z
N GLY A 1 -4.33 8.99 13.07
CA GLY A 1 -4.74 7.78 13.77
C GLY A 1 -5.25 6.72 12.81
N VAL A 2 -5.44 5.52 13.33
CA VAL A 2 -6.03 4.39 12.61
C VAL A 2 -7.32 4.00 13.32
N TRP A 3 -8.38 3.82 12.55
CA TRP A 3 -9.67 3.36 13.07
C TRP A 3 -9.94 1.94 12.61
N VAL A 4 -10.31 1.09 13.55
CA VAL A 4 -10.79 -0.26 13.27
C VAL A 4 -12.31 -0.21 13.31
N VAL A 5 -12.92 -0.53 12.19
CA VAL A 5 -14.39 -0.52 12.03
C VAL A 5 -14.89 -1.91 11.67
N ARG A 6 -16.11 -2.23 12.08
CA ARG A 6 -16.81 -3.45 11.66
C ARG A 6 -17.24 -3.30 10.20
N ALA A 7 -16.73 -4.15 9.32
CA ALA A 7 -16.99 -4.03 7.88
C ALA A 7 -18.48 -4.07 7.52
N SER A 8 -19.29 -4.89 8.23
CA SER A 8 -20.71 -5.05 7.93
C SER A 8 -21.61 -3.89 8.38
N THR A 9 -21.17 -3.07 9.34
CA THR A 9 -22.01 -2.01 9.95
C THR A 9 -21.38 -0.63 9.93
N GLY A 10 -20.06 -0.52 9.66
CA GLY A 10 -19.30 0.72 9.82
C GLY A 10 -19.08 1.14 11.28
N GLU A 11 -19.47 0.31 12.24
CA GLU A 11 -19.29 0.59 13.66
C GLU A 11 -17.81 0.73 14.03
N LEU A 12 -17.46 1.79 14.75
CA LEU A 12 -16.12 1.99 15.29
C LEU A 12 -15.85 1.01 16.42
N LEU A 13 -14.94 0.08 16.22
CA LEU A 13 -14.53 -0.92 17.22
C LEU A 13 -13.38 -0.41 18.08
N TYR A 14 -12.41 0.28 17.47
CA TYR A 14 -11.21 0.77 18.16
C TYR A 14 -10.63 1.99 17.46
N SER A 15 -10.03 2.88 18.23
CA SER A 15 -9.32 4.07 17.72
C SER A 15 -7.87 4.03 18.21
N LEU A 16 -6.94 3.72 17.32
CA LEU A 16 -5.52 3.69 17.60
C LEU A 16 -4.92 5.07 17.27
N THR A 17 -4.67 5.87 18.30
CA THR A 17 -4.17 7.24 18.16
C THR A 17 -2.75 7.43 18.66
N GLY A 18 -2.25 6.47 19.45
CA GLY A 18 -0.92 6.44 20.02
C GLY A 18 -0.74 5.22 20.92
N TRP A 19 0.41 5.13 21.56
CA TRP A 19 0.76 4.02 22.47
C TRP A 19 1.73 4.49 23.57
N THR A 20 1.90 3.68 24.60
CA THR A 20 2.92 3.92 25.63
C THR A 20 4.12 2.99 25.40
N TYR A 21 5.32 3.56 25.40
CA TYR A 21 6.56 2.81 25.32
C TYR A 21 7.57 3.34 26.35
N ASN A 22 8.07 2.45 27.22
CA ASN A 22 8.98 2.81 28.32
C ASN A 22 8.48 4.00 29.16
N GLY A 23 7.19 4.00 29.48
CA GLY A 23 6.53 5.04 30.29
C GLY A 23 6.32 6.38 29.57
N LYS A 24 6.65 6.48 28.28
CA LYS A 24 6.41 7.67 27.44
C LYS A 24 5.24 7.44 26.50
N ASN A 25 4.37 8.44 26.41
CA ASN A 25 3.30 8.43 25.43
C ASN A 25 3.86 8.80 24.04
N GLU A 26 3.74 7.86 23.12
CA GLU A 26 4.10 7.99 21.72
C GLU A 26 2.81 8.13 20.89
N LYS A 27 2.91 8.73 19.75
CA LYS A 27 1.79 8.87 18.80
C LYS A 27 2.29 8.76 17.37
N PHE A 28 1.34 8.53 16.47
CA PHE A 28 1.63 8.58 15.04
C PHE A 28 2.10 9.97 14.65
N ASP A 29 2.94 10.01 13.62
CA ASP A 29 3.28 11.26 12.98
C ASP A 29 2.03 11.92 12.37
N ASN A 30 2.18 13.12 11.85
CA ASN A 30 1.06 13.91 11.33
C ASN A 30 0.28 13.22 10.20
N GLN A 31 0.87 12.19 9.54
CA GLN A 31 0.22 11.45 8.47
C GLN A 31 0.51 9.95 8.56
N VAL A 32 -0.55 9.16 8.70
CA VAL A 32 -0.55 7.74 8.37
C VAL A 32 -0.73 7.63 6.86
N MET A 33 0.18 6.91 6.21
CA MET A 33 0.23 6.76 4.75
C MET A 33 -0.49 5.48 4.31
N ASP A 34 -0.31 4.41 5.09
CA ASP A 34 -0.84 3.11 4.77
C ASP A 34 -1.00 2.22 5.99
N VAL A 35 -1.77 1.14 5.86
CA VAL A 35 -1.93 0.09 6.87
C VAL A 35 -1.89 -1.26 6.17
N ALA A 36 -0.96 -2.12 6.60
CA ALA A 36 -0.92 -3.51 6.22
C ALA A 36 -1.31 -4.40 7.40
N VAL A 37 -1.92 -5.55 7.13
CA VAL A 37 -2.44 -6.43 8.18
C VAL A 37 -2.05 -7.88 7.89
N SER A 38 -1.53 -8.56 8.92
CA SER A 38 -1.37 -10.02 8.94
C SER A 38 -2.42 -10.69 9.82
N SER A 39 -2.28 -12.01 10.02
CA SER A 39 -3.10 -12.73 11.04
C SER A 39 -2.92 -12.14 12.43
N ASP A 40 -1.69 -11.73 12.79
CA ASP A 40 -1.31 -11.42 14.17
C ASP A 40 -0.99 -9.96 14.40
N TYR A 41 -0.69 -9.20 13.33
CA TYR A 41 -0.16 -7.85 13.42
C TYR A 41 -0.83 -6.84 12.51
N ILE A 42 -0.78 -5.58 12.95
CA ILE A 42 -1.14 -4.38 12.19
C ILE A 42 0.13 -3.55 12.02
N PHE A 43 0.48 -3.23 10.79
CA PHE A 43 1.62 -2.39 10.41
C PHE A 43 1.11 -1.02 9.97
N VAL A 44 1.45 0.02 10.70
CA VAL A 44 1.02 1.39 10.39
C VAL A 44 2.18 2.16 9.79
N VAL A 45 2.08 2.45 8.51
CA VAL A 45 3.09 3.19 7.74
C VAL A 45 2.90 4.68 7.98
N ASN A 46 3.95 5.36 8.43
CA ASN A 46 3.96 6.80 8.69
C ASN A 46 4.82 7.54 7.68
N ARG A 47 4.47 8.80 7.42
CA ARG A 47 5.20 9.67 6.48
C ARG A 47 6.66 9.90 6.85
N SER A 48 7.02 9.83 8.12
CA SER A 48 8.41 9.93 8.60
C SER A 48 9.27 8.71 8.29
N SER A 49 8.82 7.84 7.37
CA SER A 49 9.54 6.62 7.00
C SER A 49 9.77 5.68 8.18
N ARG A 50 8.75 5.49 8.97
CA ARG A 50 8.69 4.46 10.02
C ARG A 50 7.41 3.65 9.91
N ILE A 51 7.45 2.43 10.38
CA ILE A 51 6.31 1.53 10.46
C ILE A 51 6.13 1.11 11.90
N ASP A 52 5.03 1.49 12.51
CA ASP A 52 4.67 1.11 13.87
C ASP A 52 3.88 -0.20 13.83
N LEU A 53 4.30 -1.17 14.65
CA LEU A 53 3.76 -2.52 14.70
C LEU A 53 2.94 -2.73 15.96
N PHE A 54 1.72 -3.23 15.79
CA PHE A 54 0.78 -3.54 16.86
C PHE A 54 0.28 -4.98 16.74
N ARG A 55 -0.06 -5.62 17.86
CA ARG A 55 -0.80 -6.88 17.87
C ARG A 55 -2.21 -6.65 17.36
N ARG A 56 -2.74 -7.59 16.61
CA ARG A 56 -4.09 -7.46 16.06
C ARG A 56 -5.19 -7.77 17.06
N ASN A 57 -4.92 -8.63 18.04
CA ASN A 57 -5.91 -9.13 18.99
C ASN A 57 -6.27 -8.13 20.09
N ASP A 58 -5.30 -7.30 20.53
CA ASP A 58 -5.44 -6.38 21.66
C ASP A 58 -4.95 -4.95 21.36
N TYR A 59 -4.46 -4.73 20.14
CA TYR A 59 -3.89 -3.46 19.66
C TYR A 59 -2.68 -2.97 20.46
N SER A 60 -2.03 -3.85 21.22
CA SER A 60 -0.83 -3.50 21.96
C SER A 60 0.34 -3.24 21.02
N TYR A 61 1.13 -2.21 21.36
CA TYR A 61 2.34 -1.87 20.62
C TYR A 61 3.42 -2.94 20.78
N VAL A 62 4.07 -3.30 19.69
CA VAL A 62 5.18 -4.27 19.67
C VAL A 62 6.50 -3.56 19.46
N THR A 63 6.65 -2.86 18.35
CA THR A 63 7.89 -2.18 17.98
C THR A 63 7.65 -1.15 16.89
N THR A 64 8.69 -0.35 16.58
CA THR A 64 8.75 0.50 15.39
C THR A 64 9.91 0.04 14.54
N ILE A 65 9.69 -0.24 13.27
CA ILE A 65 10.74 -0.54 12.31
C ILE A 65 10.99 0.66 11.39
N GLY A 66 12.26 0.86 11.03
CA GLY A 66 12.68 1.95 10.17
C GLY A 66 12.74 3.31 10.86
N ARG A 67 13.49 4.17 10.24
CA ARG A 67 13.59 5.61 10.46
C ARG A 67 14.09 6.24 9.19
N THR A 68 13.83 7.51 8.97
CA THR A 68 14.36 8.24 7.81
C THR A 68 15.88 8.16 7.76
N GLY A 69 16.44 7.77 6.63
CA GLY A 69 17.89 7.70 6.43
C GLY A 69 18.28 7.03 5.12
N TRP A 70 19.55 7.17 4.77
CA TRP A 70 20.13 6.65 3.53
C TRP A 70 20.78 5.27 3.68
N GLN A 71 20.92 4.77 4.91
CA GLN A 71 21.52 3.47 5.19
C GLN A 71 20.59 2.33 4.75
N SER A 72 21.13 1.17 4.48
CA SER A 72 20.34 -0.02 4.11
C SER A 72 19.32 -0.40 5.18
N SER A 73 19.65 -0.18 6.46
CA SER A 73 18.79 -0.40 7.62
C SER A 73 17.81 0.75 7.92
N SER A 74 17.69 1.73 7.04
CA SER A 74 16.78 2.88 7.15
C SER A 74 15.73 2.84 6.05
N LEU A 75 14.68 3.64 6.17
CA LEU A 75 13.72 3.91 5.11
C LEU A 75 13.94 5.32 4.59
N LEU A 76 13.89 5.50 3.27
CA LEU A 76 14.09 6.81 2.66
C LEU A 76 12.76 7.57 2.52
N GLN A 77 11.75 6.87 1.99
CA GLN A 77 10.40 7.40 1.78
C GLN A 77 9.42 6.23 1.71
N CYS A 78 9.05 5.73 2.88
CA CYS A 78 8.08 4.63 2.99
C CYS A 78 6.66 5.20 2.98
N GLU A 79 5.85 4.81 2.01
CA GLU A 79 4.47 5.29 1.88
C GLU A 79 3.45 4.16 1.67
N ALA A 80 3.91 2.94 1.43
CA ALA A 80 3.05 1.78 1.27
C ALA A 80 3.72 0.50 1.76
N ALA A 81 2.92 -0.41 2.28
CA ALA A 81 3.36 -1.74 2.65
C ALA A 81 2.23 -2.77 2.46
N GLU A 82 2.61 -4.03 2.24
CA GLU A 82 1.67 -5.14 2.09
C GLU A 82 2.27 -6.41 2.68
N VAL A 83 1.42 -7.24 3.28
CA VAL A 83 1.80 -8.53 3.86
C VAL A 83 1.52 -9.67 2.88
N ALA A 84 2.50 -10.55 2.70
CA ALA A 84 2.32 -11.82 2.00
C ALA A 84 3.02 -12.95 2.78
N GLY A 85 2.22 -13.86 3.34
CA GLY A 85 2.70 -14.90 4.23
C GLY A 85 3.37 -14.30 5.48
N ASP A 86 4.61 -14.67 5.70
CA ASP A 86 5.46 -14.25 6.80
C ASP A 86 6.36 -13.04 6.48
N LYS A 87 6.10 -12.36 5.37
CA LYS A 87 6.90 -11.24 4.88
C LYS A 87 6.07 -9.97 4.73
N LEU A 88 6.72 -8.84 5.06
CA LEU A 88 6.23 -7.50 4.82
C LEU A 88 7.00 -6.91 3.63
N PHE A 89 6.28 -6.56 2.58
CA PHE A 89 6.79 -5.87 1.40
C PHE A 89 6.59 -4.37 1.57
N ILE A 90 7.67 -3.62 1.59
CA ILE A 90 7.67 -2.19 1.88
C ILE A 90 8.09 -1.44 0.62
N ARG A 91 7.25 -0.53 0.19
CA ARG A 91 7.61 0.46 -0.83
C ARG A 91 8.45 1.56 -0.18
N ASP A 92 9.72 1.63 -0.54
CA ASP A 92 10.67 2.62 -0.05
C ASP A 92 11.26 3.44 -1.21
N LYS A 93 10.57 4.51 -1.57
CA LYS A 93 10.89 5.37 -2.72
C LYS A 93 10.94 4.57 -4.04
N GLN A 94 12.12 4.19 -4.48
CA GLN A 94 12.38 3.46 -5.72
C GLN A 94 12.61 1.96 -5.50
N LYS A 95 12.49 1.49 -4.27
CA LYS A 95 12.79 0.11 -3.89
C LYS A 95 11.62 -0.59 -3.25
N ILE A 96 11.54 -1.87 -3.50
CA ILE A 96 10.80 -2.79 -2.63
C ILE A 96 11.79 -3.43 -1.68
N LYS A 97 11.62 -3.15 -0.40
CA LYS A 97 12.31 -3.85 0.69
C LYS A 97 11.39 -4.91 1.25
N VAL A 98 11.92 -6.09 1.48
CA VAL A 98 11.21 -7.19 2.10
C VAL A 98 11.80 -7.43 3.48
N VAL A 99 10.93 -7.56 4.47
CA VAL A 99 11.28 -7.82 5.87
C VAL A 99 10.58 -9.09 6.30
N GLN A 100 11.30 -9.97 6.98
CA GLN A 100 10.69 -11.11 7.67
C GLN A 100 9.93 -10.59 8.90
N ILE A 101 8.66 -10.93 9.05
CA ILE A 101 7.83 -10.41 10.15
C ILE A 101 8.39 -10.81 11.51
N SER A 102 8.94 -12.02 11.63
CA SER A 102 9.60 -12.50 12.86
C SER A 102 10.81 -11.67 13.30
N ASP A 103 11.45 -10.96 12.36
CA ASP A 103 12.59 -10.09 12.66
C ASP A 103 12.15 -8.68 13.17
N CYS A 104 10.86 -8.39 13.14
CA CYS A 104 10.27 -7.14 13.63
C CYS A 104 10.11 -7.19 15.16
N THR A 105 11.21 -7.20 15.88
CA THR A 105 11.24 -7.33 17.34
C THR A 105 11.62 -6.01 18.04
N PRO A 106 11.35 -5.86 19.35
CA PRO A 106 11.77 -4.69 20.11
C PRO A 106 13.29 -4.42 20.06
N GLU A 107 14.12 -5.47 19.95
CA GLU A 107 15.59 -5.37 19.85
C GLU A 107 16.02 -4.74 18.52
N ASN A 108 15.18 -4.87 17.50
CA ASN A 108 15.38 -4.28 16.17
C ASN A 108 14.68 -2.92 16.01
N ARG A 109 14.26 -2.29 17.11
CA ARG A 109 13.55 -1.00 17.06
C ARG A 109 14.34 0.04 16.27
N PHE A 110 13.65 0.77 15.39
CA PHE A 110 14.19 1.77 14.46
C PHE A 110 15.19 1.24 13.40
N LYS A 111 15.37 -0.06 13.31
CA LYS A 111 16.10 -0.69 12.21
C LYS A 111 15.12 -1.31 11.22
N VAL A 112 15.54 -1.44 9.98
CA VAL A 112 14.83 -2.26 9.00
C VAL A 112 15.65 -3.54 8.84
N PRO A 113 15.21 -4.67 9.39
CA PRO A 113 15.90 -5.95 9.21
C PRO A 113 15.63 -6.46 7.79
N VAL A 114 16.24 -5.82 6.78
CA VAL A 114 16.01 -6.14 5.37
C VAL A 114 16.38 -7.58 5.10
N PHE A 115 15.40 -8.36 4.69
CA PHE A 115 15.56 -9.74 4.25
C PHE A 115 16.01 -9.78 2.78
N ALA A 116 15.33 -9.02 1.92
CA ALA A 116 15.64 -8.89 0.50
C ALA A 116 15.20 -7.51 -0.02
N GLN A 117 15.75 -7.08 -1.15
CA GLN A 117 15.30 -5.88 -1.86
C GLN A 117 15.56 -6.03 -3.36
N ASN A 118 14.83 -5.30 -4.18
CA ASN A 118 15.15 -5.24 -5.60
C ASN A 118 16.45 -4.46 -5.82
N THR A 119 17.28 -4.95 -6.74
CA THR A 119 18.57 -4.33 -7.11
C THR A 119 18.48 -3.44 -8.33
N ASP A 120 17.35 -3.47 -9.04
CA ASP A 120 17.16 -2.79 -10.31
C ASP A 120 17.01 -1.26 -10.16
N SER A 121 17.94 -0.65 -9.43
CA SER A 121 18.16 0.78 -9.51
C SER A 121 19.05 1.08 -10.71
N THR A 122 18.70 0.59 -11.89
CA THR A 122 19.47 0.90 -13.09
C THR A 122 19.25 2.33 -13.47
N SER A 123 20.30 3.07 -13.27
CA SER A 123 20.63 4.39 -13.80
C SER A 123 19.88 5.61 -13.28
N SER A 124 20.65 6.59 -13.04
CA SER A 124 20.44 7.90 -12.45
C SER A 124 19.41 8.81 -13.12
N ASN A 125 18.69 8.38 -14.16
CA ASN A 125 17.73 9.23 -14.87
C ASN A 125 16.39 8.59 -15.21
N ASN A 126 16.19 7.28 -15.04
CA ASN A 126 14.92 6.59 -15.30
C ASN A 126 14.62 5.52 -14.25
N GLY A 127 14.93 5.78 -12.99
CA GLY A 127 14.64 4.87 -11.89
C GLY A 127 13.13 4.68 -11.68
N PHE A 128 12.72 3.55 -11.13
CA PHE A 128 11.35 3.31 -10.68
C PHE A 128 10.89 4.45 -9.76
N ASN A 129 9.67 4.88 -9.92
CA ASN A 129 8.96 5.68 -8.94
C ASN A 129 7.74 4.88 -8.49
N LEU A 130 7.94 4.09 -7.43
CA LEU A 130 6.90 3.20 -6.93
C LEU A 130 5.90 3.99 -6.11
N GLU A 131 4.60 3.73 -6.30
CA GLU A 131 3.52 4.48 -5.64
C GLU A 131 2.72 3.62 -4.66
N SER A 132 2.34 2.42 -5.04
CA SER A 132 1.54 1.54 -4.19
C SER A 132 1.98 0.09 -4.27
N VAL A 133 1.62 -0.67 -3.24
CA VAL A 133 1.79 -2.12 -3.16
C VAL A 133 0.43 -2.72 -2.80
N ALA A 134 0.06 -3.82 -3.43
CA ALA A 134 -1.17 -4.53 -3.12
C ALA A 134 -0.99 -6.04 -3.33
N ARG A 135 -1.81 -6.85 -2.67
CA ARG A 135 -1.78 -8.31 -2.78
C ARG A 135 -3.04 -8.83 -3.46
N HIS A 136 -2.86 -9.77 -4.37
CA HIS A 136 -3.97 -10.52 -4.96
C HIS A 136 -3.51 -11.93 -5.33
N GLU A 137 -4.31 -12.96 -5.00
CA GLU A 137 -4.06 -14.39 -5.29
C GLU A 137 -2.62 -14.84 -4.97
N GLY A 138 -2.11 -14.43 -3.81
CA GLY A 138 -0.77 -14.80 -3.36
C GLY A 138 0.39 -14.02 -3.98
N LEU A 139 0.14 -13.19 -4.98
CA LEU A 139 1.13 -12.34 -5.65
C LEU A 139 1.12 -10.92 -5.07
N ILE A 140 2.26 -10.25 -5.16
CA ILE A 140 2.41 -8.82 -4.83
C ILE A 140 2.49 -8.03 -6.11
N TYR A 141 1.70 -6.98 -6.19
CA TYR A 141 1.63 -6.05 -7.30
C TYR A 141 2.14 -4.69 -6.85
N VAL A 142 2.97 -4.06 -7.66
CA VAL A 142 3.62 -2.78 -7.35
C VAL A 142 3.39 -1.82 -8.51
N SER A 143 2.80 -0.66 -8.24
CA SER A 143 2.65 0.37 -9.27
C SER A 143 3.96 1.13 -9.45
N ASP A 144 4.44 1.19 -10.68
CA ASP A 144 5.58 2.00 -11.09
C ASP A 144 5.10 3.18 -11.94
N TYR A 145 5.02 4.31 -11.30
CA TYR A 145 4.55 5.57 -11.88
C TYR A 145 5.44 6.02 -13.04
N GLU A 146 6.76 5.91 -12.91
CA GLU A 146 7.68 6.47 -13.89
C GLU A 146 7.65 5.69 -15.21
N THR A 147 7.63 4.36 -15.13
CA THR A 147 7.62 3.53 -16.35
C THR A 147 6.22 3.16 -16.83
N SER A 148 5.16 3.66 -16.17
CA SER A 148 3.75 3.34 -16.47
C SER A 148 3.49 1.83 -16.50
N ARG A 149 3.86 1.13 -15.44
CA ARG A 149 3.71 -0.32 -15.31
C ARG A 149 3.16 -0.72 -13.95
N ILE A 150 2.54 -1.89 -13.92
CA ILE A 150 2.33 -2.66 -12.70
C ILE A 150 3.31 -3.83 -12.75
N LEU A 151 4.19 -3.91 -11.76
CA LEU A 151 5.19 -4.96 -11.59
C LEU A 151 4.62 -6.03 -10.68
N VAL A 152 4.92 -7.30 -10.95
CA VAL A 152 4.40 -8.44 -10.18
C VAL A 152 5.55 -9.21 -9.55
N ILE A 153 5.44 -9.49 -8.27
CA ILE A 153 6.38 -10.30 -7.49
C ILE A 153 5.66 -11.55 -7.01
N ASP A 154 6.27 -12.70 -7.18
CA ASP A 154 5.87 -13.91 -6.47
C ASP A 154 6.63 -13.97 -5.13
N PRO A 155 5.95 -13.84 -3.98
CA PRO A 155 6.58 -13.91 -2.67
C PRO A 155 7.34 -15.20 -2.40
N ALA A 156 6.97 -16.30 -3.05
CA ALA A 156 7.65 -17.60 -2.91
C ALA A 156 9.08 -17.57 -3.47
N THR A 157 9.35 -16.70 -4.46
CA THR A 157 10.70 -16.53 -5.02
C THR A 157 11.63 -15.74 -4.10
N VAL A 158 11.10 -15.06 -3.07
CA VAL A 158 11.88 -14.33 -2.08
C VAL A 158 12.21 -15.28 -0.91
N ALA A 159 12.98 -16.33 -1.20
CA ALA A 159 13.22 -17.44 -0.28
C ALA A 159 14.53 -17.30 0.52
N VAL A 160 15.55 -16.64 -0.04
CA VAL A 160 16.88 -16.55 0.53
C VAL A 160 17.22 -15.12 0.92
N LYS A 161 17.71 -14.97 2.16
CA LYS A 161 18.13 -13.66 2.67
C LYS A 161 19.32 -13.12 1.87
N GLY A 162 19.19 -11.86 1.46
CA GLY A 162 20.23 -11.16 0.70
C GLY A 162 20.11 -11.33 -0.82
N GLU A 163 19.28 -12.25 -1.31
CA GLU A 163 19.01 -12.31 -2.75
C GLU A 163 18.09 -11.18 -3.21
N PRO A 164 18.27 -10.71 -4.46
CA PRO A 164 17.46 -9.63 -5.00
C PRO A 164 16.01 -10.07 -5.24
N VAL A 165 15.08 -9.20 -4.90
CA VAL A 165 13.68 -9.35 -5.31
C VAL A 165 13.58 -9.20 -6.81
N ARG A 166 13.00 -10.20 -7.47
CA ARG A 166 12.81 -10.22 -8.93
C ARG A 166 11.34 -10.03 -9.29
N PHE A 167 11.10 -9.34 -10.40
CA PHE A 167 9.76 -9.20 -10.95
C PHE A 167 9.45 -10.39 -11.87
N LEU A 168 8.34 -11.06 -11.58
CA LEU A 168 7.86 -12.20 -12.37
C LEU A 168 7.37 -11.75 -13.75
N ARG A 169 6.62 -10.66 -13.79
CA ARG A 169 6.04 -10.07 -15.01
C ARG A 169 5.66 -8.60 -14.76
N SER A 170 5.25 -7.91 -15.82
CA SER A 170 4.71 -6.56 -15.72
C SER A 170 3.53 -6.36 -16.66
N TYR A 171 2.62 -5.46 -16.26
CA TYR A 171 1.53 -4.97 -17.10
C TYR A 171 1.81 -3.53 -17.50
N ARG A 172 1.75 -3.24 -18.80
CA ARG A 172 1.89 -1.86 -19.28
C ARG A 172 0.57 -1.13 -19.11
N MET A 173 0.61 0.04 -18.49
CA MET A 173 -0.55 0.90 -18.32
C MET A 173 -0.58 2.01 -19.38
N PRO A 174 -1.76 2.47 -19.78
CA PRO A 174 -1.89 3.59 -20.73
C PRO A 174 -1.49 4.92 -20.12
N ASN A 175 -1.41 4.98 -18.79
CA ASN A 175 -1.00 6.16 -18.02
C ASN A 175 -0.32 5.76 -16.70
N LYS A 176 0.27 6.72 -16.01
CA LYS A 176 1.01 6.57 -14.76
C LYS A 176 0.13 6.02 -13.63
N PRO A 177 0.35 4.79 -13.15
CA PRO A 177 -0.47 4.16 -12.12
C PRO A 177 -0.14 4.69 -10.73
N LEU A 178 -1.17 4.98 -9.94
CA LEU A 178 -1.07 5.48 -8.56
C LEU A 178 -1.42 4.40 -7.54
N SER A 179 -2.50 3.67 -7.80
CA SER A 179 -3.05 2.69 -6.89
C SER A 179 -3.79 1.60 -7.67
N MET A 180 -4.02 0.46 -7.03
CA MET A 180 -4.74 -0.63 -7.66
C MET A 180 -5.59 -1.41 -6.66
N GLY A 181 -6.64 -2.02 -7.15
CA GLY A 181 -7.47 -2.98 -6.44
C GLY A 181 -7.86 -4.11 -7.38
N PHE A 182 -8.36 -5.20 -6.83
CA PHE A 182 -8.62 -6.43 -7.57
C PHE A 182 -10.01 -6.94 -7.29
N PHE A 183 -10.66 -7.39 -8.35
CA PHE A 183 -11.93 -8.09 -8.26
C PHE A 183 -11.92 -9.26 -9.25
N GLN A 184 -12.09 -10.48 -8.74
CA GLN A 184 -11.97 -11.70 -9.54
C GLN A 184 -10.65 -11.73 -10.35
N ASN A 185 -10.70 -11.97 -11.65
CA ASN A 185 -9.55 -11.98 -12.56
C ASN A 185 -9.21 -10.61 -13.15
N GLU A 186 -9.64 -9.53 -12.51
CA GLU A 186 -9.48 -8.18 -13.01
C GLU A 186 -8.73 -7.29 -12.01
N MET A 187 -7.95 -6.40 -12.57
CA MET A 187 -7.25 -5.36 -11.86
C MET A 187 -7.82 -4.00 -12.27
N TYR A 188 -8.15 -3.19 -11.30
CA TYR A 188 -8.59 -1.81 -11.48
C TYR A 188 -7.48 -0.89 -11.04
N VAL A 189 -6.96 -0.09 -11.95
CA VAL A 189 -5.79 0.77 -11.71
C VAL A 189 -6.20 2.23 -11.77
N VAL A 190 -6.01 2.92 -10.67
CA VAL A 190 -6.15 4.39 -10.61
C VAL A 190 -4.92 5.01 -11.25
N CYS A 191 -5.12 5.88 -12.23
CA CYS A 191 -4.07 6.56 -12.97
C CYS A 191 -4.03 8.06 -12.69
N ALA A 192 -2.89 8.69 -12.88
CA ALA A 192 -2.64 10.11 -12.61
C ALA A 192 -3.48 11.08 -13.46
N ASN A 193 -4.10 10.61 -14.55
CA ASN A 193 -5.03 11.38 -15.38
C ASN A 193 -6.49 11.31 -14.88
N ASN A 194 -6.68 10.94 -13.61
CA ASN A 194 -8.00 10.78 -12.97
C ASN A 194 -8.89 9.74 -13.66
N ARG A 195 -8.28 8.67 -14.17
CA ARG A 195 -9.00 7.54 -14.76
C ARG A 195 -8.76 6.28 -13.94
N ILE A 196 -9.73 5.39 -13.96
CA ILE A 196 -9.58 4.01 -13.52
C ILE A 196 -9.53 3.15 -14.79
N VAL A 197 -8.46 2.37 -14.92
CA VAL A 197 -8.26 1.43 -16.02
C VAL A 197 -8.54 0.03 -15.51
N ARG A 198 -9.42 -0.69 -16.19
CA ARG A 198 -9.75 -2.08 -15.92
C ARG A 198 -8.93 -3.00 -16.82
N VAL A 199 -8.24 -3.97 -16.23
CA VAL A 199 -7.29 -4.85 -16.92
C VAL A 199 -7.59 -6.30 -16.59
N ASP A 200 -7.65 -7.15 -17.60
CA ASP A 200 -7.70 -8.60 -17.44
C ASP A 200 -6.34 -9.13 -16.97
N LEU A 201 -6.29 -9.76 -15.81
CA LEU A 201 -5.03 -10.25 -15.20
C LEU A 201 -4.38 -11.39 -15.96
N ARG A 202 -5.15 -12.17 -16.71
CA ARG A 202 -4.64 -13.29 -17.48
C ARG A 202 -3.96 -12.84 -18.76
N THR A 203 -4.53 -11.86 -19.46
CA THR A 203 -4.08 -11.42 -20.79
C THR A 203 -3.29 -10.11 -20.75
N GLY A 204 -3.44 -9.32 -19.69
CA GLY A 204 -2.89 -7.97 -19.60
C GLY A 204 -3.60 -6.94 -20.47
N LYS A 205 -4.73 -7.28 -21.08
CA LYS A 205 -5.49 -6.37 -21.94
C LYS A 205 -6.35 -5.43 -21.12
N GLU A 206 -6.41 -4.18 -21.57
CA GLU A 206 -7.38 -3.21 -21.09
C GLU A 206 -8.79 -3.65 -21.48
N LEU A 207 -9.68 -3.75 -20.49
CA LEU A 207 -11.09 -4.10 -20.68
C LEU A 207 -11.98 -2.86 -20.73
N GLY A 208 -11.52 -1.75 -20.16
CA GLY A 208 -12.24 -0.49 -20.13
C GLY A 208 -11.49 0.58 -19.34
N SER A 209 -11.99 1.80 -19.43
CA SER A 209 -11.40 2.95 -18.75
C SER A 209 -12.48 3.96 -18.38
N TYR A 210 -12.51 4.35 -17.13
CA TYR A 210 -13.56 5.17 -16.52
C TYR A 210 -12.97 6.50 -16.03
N SER A 211 -13.64 7.62 -16.30
CA SER A 211 -13.24 8.97 -15.83
C SER A 211 -14.24 9.60 -14.85
N SER A 212 -15.40 8.96 -14.70
CA SER A 212 -16.47 9.37 -13.80
C SER A 212 -17.25 8.17 -13.34
N PHE A 213 -18.01 8.34 -12.26
CA PHE A 213 -19.03 7.38 -11.82
C PHE A 213 -20.35 7.58 -12.58
N ALA A 214 -21.24 6.59 -12.47
CA ALA A 214 -22.61 6.74 -12.91
C ALA A 214 -23.24 8.02 -12.34
N GLY A 215 -23.94 8.77 -13.20
CA GLY A 215 -24.46 10.10 -12.83
C GLY A 215 -23.49 11.27 -13.02
N GLY A 216 -22.32 11.04 -13.67
CA GLY A 216 -21.41 12.12 -14.08
C GLY A 216 -20.55 12.70 -12.94
N VAL A 217 -20.50 12.05 -11.78
CA VAL A 217 -19.64 12.47 -10.68
C VAL A 217 -18.19 12.16 -11.03
N GLY A 218 -17.38 13.18 -11.27
CA GLY A 218 -15.96 13.02 -11.58
C GLY A 218 -15.18 12.39 -10.44
N LEU A 219 -14.19 11.57 -10.76
CA LEU A 219 -13.33 10.86 -9.78
C LEU A 219 -12.52 11.81 -8.88
N GLY A 220 -12.43 13.08 -9.22
CA GLY A 220 -11.60 14.05 -8.50
C GLY A 220 -10.11 13.65 -8.63
N THR A 221 -9.37 13.75 -7.53
CA THR A 221 -8.01 13.21 -7.43
C THR A 221 -8.10 11.87 -6.69
N PRO A 222 -8.23 10.75 -7.39
CA PRO A 222 -8.36 9.46 -6.75
C PRO A 222 -7.05 9.09 -6.05
N GLY A 223 -7.18 8.53 -4.85
CA GLY A 223 -6.06 8.05 -4.06
C GLY A 223 -5.98 6.53 -4.07
N ARG A 224 -6.25 5.91 -2.92
CA ARG A 224 -6.18 4.46 -2.77
C ARG A 224 -7.47 3.78 -3.11
N LEU A 225 -7.32 2.57 -3.62
CA LEU A 225 -8.37 1.71 -4.12
C LEU A 225 -8.28 0.34 -3.46
N PHE A 226 -9.38 -0.20 -2.97
CA PHE A 226 -9.48 -1.60 -2.58
C PHE A 226 -10.90 -2.14 -2.77
N PHE A 227 -11.01 -3.47 -2.84
CA PHE A 227 -12.28 -4.19 -2.94
C PHE A 227 -12.56 -4.99 -1.68
N HIS A 228 -13.82 -5.04 -1.29
CA HIS A 228 -14.31 -5.93 -0.25
C HIS A 228 -15.79 -6.24 -0.50
N ASN A 229 -16.14 -7.52 -0.55
CA ASN A 229 -17.53 -8.00 -0.77
C ASN A 229 -18.22 -7.28 -1.95
N ASP A 230 -17.62 -7.37 -3.13
CA ASP A 230 -18.13 -6.80 -4.39
C ASP A 230 -18.27 -5.27 -4.38
N THR A 231 -17.81 -4.63 -3.33
CA THR A 231 -17.83 -3.19 -3.19
C THR A 231 -16.44 -2.60 -3.38
N PHE A 232 -16.42 -1.55 -4.13
CA PHE A 232 -15.25 -0.78 -4.50
C PHE A 232 -15.09 0.43 -3.56
N TYR A 233 -13.98 0.52 -2.89
CA TYR A 233 -13.67 1.61 -1.96
C TYR A 233 -12.57 2.48 -2.54
N LEU A 234 -12.91 3.72 -2.85
CA LEU A 234 -11.98 4.71 -3.37
C LEU A 234 -11.78 5.83 -2.35
N ALA A 235 -10.58 5.94 -1.82
CA ALA A 235 -10.17 7.10 -1.06
C ALA A 235 -9.62 8.16 -2.03
N GLY A 236 -10.13 9.40 -1.96
CA GLY A 236 -9.71 10.45 -2.85
C GLY A 236 -9.72 11.83 -2.19
N ARG A 237 -9.06 12.81 -2.82
CA ARG A 237 -9.17 14.22 -2.46
C ARG A 237 -10.17 14.89 -3.38
N ASN A 238 -11.16 15.55 -2.80
CA ASN A 238 -11.95 16.52 -3.54
C ASN A 238 -11.25 17.89 -3.46
N ALA A 239 -10.64 18.32 -4.56
CA ALA A 239 -9.91 19.58 -4.63
C ALA A 239 -10.79 20.82 -4.31
N ASN A 240 -12.11 20.69 -4.47
CA ASN A 240 -13.08 21.75 -4.25
C ASN A 240 -13.75 21.71 -2.86
N ALA A 241 -13.42 20.73 -2.02
CA ALA A 241 -13.97 20.67 -0.66
C ALA A 241 -13.17 21.56 0.30
N PRO A 242 -13.83 22.24 1.26
CA PRO A 242 -13.13 22.95 2.34
C PRO A 242 -12.13 22.02 3.03
N ARG A 243 -10.99 22.54 3.46
CA ARG A 243 -9.87 21.76 4.06
C ARG A 243 -10.28 20.81 5.19
N LEU A 244 -11.40 21.04 5.85
CA LEU A 244 -11.96 20.21 6.93
C LEU A 244 -12.68 18.94 6.44
N ILE A 245 -12.95 18.81 5.11
CA ILE A 245 -13.69 17.67 4.52
C ILE A 245 -12.86 17.01 3.39
N GLN A 246 -11.54 17.05 3.48
CA GLN A 246 -10.64 16.61 2.40
C GLN A 246 -10.43 15.09 2.32
N GLY A 247 -11.11 14.29 3.12
CA GLY A 247 -11.08 12.84 3.03
C GLY A 247 -12.48 12.30 2.76
N LYS A 248 -12.77 11.90 1.54
CA LYS A 248 -13.95 11.09 1.24
C LYS A 248 -13.51 9.66 0.98
N VAL A 249 -14.12 8.72 1.68
CA VAL A 249 -14.20 7.34 1.23
C VAL A 249 -15.49 7.26 0.41
N MET A 250 -15.38 6.94 -0.87
CA MET A 250 -16.53 6.69 -1.72
C MET A 250 -16.76 5.20 -1.80
N PHE A 251 -18.00 4.79 -1.62
CA PHE A 251 -18.48 3.44 -1.83
C PHE A 251 -19.09 3.41 -3.22
N VAL A 252 -18.63 2.53 -4.08
CA VAL A 252 -19.15 2.39 -5.44
C VAL A 252 -19.37 0.91 -5.68
N GLU A 253 -20.57 0.53 -6.04
CA GLU A 253 -20.84 -0.82 -6.54
C GLU A 253 -20.22 -0.97 -7.95
N ILE A 254 -19.71 -2.17 -8.26
CA ILE A 254 -19.06 -2.43 -9.56
C ILE A 254 -20.01 -2.17 -10.72
N SER A 255 -21.30 -2.42 -10.51
CA SER A 255 -22.38 -2.14 -11.48
C SER A 255 -22.53 -0.65 -11.82
N GLU A 256 -21.96 0.26 -11.04
CA GLU A 256 -22.00 1.71 -11.25
C GLU A 256 -20.79 2.23 -12.07
N LEU A 257 -19.90 1.35 -12.51
CA LEU A 257 -18.72 1.66 -13.34
C LEU A 257 -18.99 1.46 -14.84
N ASP A 258 -20.15 1.81 -15.34
CA ASP A 258 -20.47 1.77 -16.78
C ASP A 258 -19.93 2.97 -17.56
#